data_dfd85eef507d21821aeada92b1591468
#
_entry.id   dfd85eef507d21821aeada92b1591468
#
_cell.length_a   1.000
_cell.length_b   1.000
_cell.length_c   1.000
_cell.angle_alpha   90.00
_cell.angle_beta   90.00
_cell.angle_gamma   90.00
#
_symmetry.space_group_name_H-M   'P 1'
#
loop_
_entity.id
_entity.type
_entity.pdbx_description
1 polymer ?
#
loop_
_entity_poly.entity_id
_entity_poly.type
_entity_poly.pdbx_seq_one_letter_code
_entity_poly.pdbx_strand_id
1 'polypeptide(L)'
;MLAAGKKPLGWKLAFGGPAALERLRINAPLVGFLMADAVVASGSTFSFAALKKPAAEPELTVYLGKDLTPGADPKMIMDAIAGLGAAIELADVDHPSDDVEGTLARNIYQRRVILGGCDTKLARGNLSGLNARVFRNGTEMANTSDFEALTGELLTNVGHVANLLAHFGETLRAGEIIIAGSITPPLWVQPGETLSFHLEPLNPISVNFASAP
;
A
#
# COMPACT_ATOMS: atom_id res chain seq x y z
N MET A 1 9.35 -7.26 -17.33
CA MET A 1 8.62 -7.08 -18.62
C MET A 1 7.13 -7.06 -18.33
N LEU A 2 6.46 -5.95 -18.62
CA LEU A 2 5.00 -5.88 -18.57
C LEU A 2 4.46 -6.79 -19.69
N ALA A 3 3.54 -7.69 -19.35
CA ALA A 3 2.84 -8.47 -20.36
C ALA A 3 2.11 -7.51 -21.29
N ALA A 4 2.14 -7.80 -22.61
CA ALA A 4 1.53 -6.94 -23.62
C ALA A 4 0.09 -6.55 -23.25
N GLY A 5 -0.20 -5.25 -23.19
CA GLY A 5 -1.52 -4.70 -22.91
C GLY A 5 -1.85 -4.42 -21.44
N LYS A 6 -1.00 -4.76 -20.47
CA LYS A 6 -1.24 -4.39 -19.07
C LYS A 6 -0.71 -2.99 -18.77
N LYS A 7 -1.54 -2.18 -18.11
CA LYS A 7 -1.21 -0.80 -17.74
C LYS A 7 -0.63 -0.77 -16.32
N PRO A 8 0.61 -0.26 -16.12
CA PRO A 8 1.13 -0.03 -14.78
C PRO A 8 0.31 1.05 -14.06
N LEU A 9 0.22 0.94 -12.74
CA LEU A 9 -0.45 1.90 -11.87
C LEU A 9 0.54 2.58 -10.93
N GLY A 10 1.54 1.86 -10.46
CA GLY A 10 2.52 2.34 -9.50
C GLY A 10 3.15 1.22 -8.70
N TRP A 11 3.41 1.48 -7.44
CA TRP A 11 4.28 0.68 -6.59
C TRP A 11 3.63 0.37 -5.25
N LYS A 12 4.11 -0.65 -4.59
CA LYS A 12 3.74 -0.99 -3.22
C LYS A 12 5.00 -1.19 -2.37
N LEU A 13 4.88 -0.87 -1.09
CA LEU A 13 5.92 -1.11 -0.10
C LEU A 13 5.44 -2.13 0.93
N ALA A 14 6.38 -2.88 1.48
CA ALA A 14 6.12 -3.74 2.62
C ALA A 14 7.38 -3.91 3.49
N PHE A 15 7.17 -4.27 4.76
CA PHE A 15 8.24 -4.54 5.72
C PHE A 15 9.17 -3.36 5.99
N GLY A 16 8.66 -2.11 5.91
CA GLY A 16 9.46 -0.89 6.12
C GLY A 16 9.66 -0.50 7.59
N GLY A 17 8.87 -1.03 8.50
CA GLY A 17 9.02 -0.74 9.94
C GLY A 17 10.29 -1.35 10.54
N PRO A 18 10.89 -0.72 11.58
CA PRO A 18 12.18 -1.14 12.14
C PRO A 18 12.25 -2.61 12.53
N ALA A 19 11.21 -3.14 13.18
CA ALA A 19 11.15 -4.54 13.59
C ALA A 19 11.13 -5.52 12.40
N ALA A 20 10.49 -5.14 11.28
CA ALA A 20 10.45 -5.94 10.08
C ALA A 20 11.80 -5.93 9.35
N LEU A 21 12.44 -4.76 9.25
CA LEU A 21 13.79 -4.61 8.68
C LEU A 21 14.81 -5.48 9.43
N GLU A 22 14.80 -5.40 10.77
CA GLU A 22 15.69 -6.21 11.62
C GLU A 22 15.43 -7.71 11.44
N ARG A 23 14.17 -8.15 11.53
CA ARG A 23 13.76 -9.55 11.40
C ARG A 23 14.17 -10.15 10.06
N LEU A 24 13.98 -9.40 8.97
CA LEU A 24 14.29 -9.84 7.61
C LEU A 24 15.74 -9.58 7.21
N ARG A 25 16.51 -8.85 8.04
CA ARG A 25 17.89 -8.43 7.76
C ARG A 25 18.02 -7.67 6.44
N ILE A 26 17.06 -6.76 6.19
CA ILE A 26 17.04 -5.87 5.04
C ILE A 26 17.22 -4.42 5.50
N ASN A 27 17.74 -3.56 4.61
CA ASN A 27 18.07 -2.17 4.94
C ASN A 27 17.01 -1.15 4.53
N ALA A 28 16.01 -1.60 3.79
CA ALA A 28 14.91 -0.78 3.29
C ALA A 28 13.69 -1.66 3.01
N PRO A 29 12.47 -1.07 2.89
CA PRO A 29 11.28 -1.83 2.56
C PRO A 29 11.41 -2.54 1.21
N LEU A 30 10.72 -3.68 1.10
CA LEU A 30 10.57 -4.37 -0.17
C LEU A 30 9.63 -3.57 -1.07
N VAL A 31 9.96 -3.50 -2.37
CA VAL A 31 9.16 -2.78 -3.38
C VAL A 31 8.55 -3.79 -4.35
N GLY A 32 7.24 -3.76 -4.48
CA GLY A 32 6.47 -4.47 -5.49
C GLY A 32 5.81 -3.50 -6.46
N PHE A 33 5.11 -4.03 -7.46
CA PHE A 33 4.42 -3.25 -8.46
C PHE A 33 2.90 -3.36 -8.35
N LEU A 34 2.19 -2.32 -8.78
CA LEU A 34 0.74 -2.30 -8.90
C LEU A 34 0.33 -2.19 -10.38
N MET A 35 -0.69 -2.95 -10.75
CA MET A 35 -1.27 -2.91 -12.08
C MET A 35 -2.69 -2.34 -12.03
N ALA A 36 -3.10 -1.63 -13.07
CA ALA A 36 -4.41 -1.00 -13.12
C ALA A 36 -5.58 -2.02 -13.07
N ASP A 37 -5.36 -3.24 -13.56
CA ASP A 37 -6.34 -4.33 -13.51
C ASP A 37 -6.45 -4.99 -12.11
N ALA A 38 -5.57 -4.64 -11.19
CA ALA A 38 -5.66 -5.06 -9.79
C ALA A 38 -6.60 -4.18 -8.95
N VAL A 39 -7.00 -3.00 -9.46
CA VAL A 39 -7.89 -2.08 -8.74
C VAL A 39 -9.32 -2.62 -8.75
N VAL A 40 -9.94 -2.64 -7.58
CA VAL A 40 -11.37 -2.93 -7.41
C VAL A 40 -12.06 -1.74 -6.74
N ALA A 41 -13.33 -1.53 -7.05
CA ALA A 41 -14.07 -0.40 -6.50
C ALA A 41 -14.34 -0.59 -4.99
N SER A 42 -14.38 0.51 -4.24
CA SER A 42 -14.82 0.49 -2.84
C SER A 42 -16.25 -0.05 -2.75
N GLY A 43 -16.51 -0.87 -1.73
CA GLY A 43 -17.79 -1.58 -1.54
C GLY A 43 -17.96 -2.85 -2.38
N SER A 44 -16.98 -3.20 -3.24
CA SER A 44 -17.03 -4.45 -4.01
C SER A 44 -17.00 -5.68 -3.11
N THR A 45 -17.57 -6.77 -3.61
CA THR A 45 -17.43 -8.09 -3.00
C THR A 45 -16.27 -8.83 -3.67
N PHE A 46 -15.29 -9.21 -2.88
CA PHE A 46 -14.12 -9.97 -3.31
C PHE A 46 -14.25 -11.44 -2.91
N SER A 47 -14.06 -12.35 -3.88
CA SER A 47 -13.98 -13.78 -3.62
C SER A 47 -12.52 -14.21 -3.50
N PHE A 48 -12.19 -14.90 -2.43
CA PHE A 48 -10.87 -15.47 -2.22
C PHE A 48 -10.85 -17.01 -2.25
N ALA A 49 -11.82 -17.63 -2.96
CA ALA A 49 -11.88 -19.09 -3.10
C ALA A 49 -10.59 -19.71 -3.67
N ALA A 50 -9.82 -18.93 -4.43
CA ALA A 50 -8.53 -19.35 -4.99
C ALA A 50 -7.32 -18.97 -4.12
N LEU A 51 -7.52 -18.26 -3.01
CA LEU A 51 -6.43 -17.82 -2.13
C LEU A 51 -6.23 -18.80 -0.98
N LYS A 52 -5.00 -18.90 -0.50
CA LYS A 52 -4.64 -19.84 0.57
C LYS A 52 -4.68 -19.19 1.95
N LYS A 53 -4.16 -17.95 2.04
CA LYS A 53 -4.06 -17.21 3.29
C LYS A 53 -4.34 -15.73 3.06
N PRO A 54 -5.62 -15.38 2.81
CA PRO A 54 -6.01 -14.01 2.48
C PRO A 54 -5.85 -13.08 3.67
N ALA A 55 -5.29 -11.90 3.40
CA ALA A 55 -5.16 -10.81 4.34
C ALA A 55 -5.62 -9.51 3.67
N ALA A 56 -6.11 -8.57 4.49
CA ALA A 56 -6.36 -7.20 4.11
C ALA A 56 -5.45 -6.26 4.90
N GLU A 57 -4.89 -5.27 4.22
CA GLU A 57 -3.89 -4.36 4.76
C GLU A 57 -4.32 -2.92 4.47
N PRO A 58 -4.79 -2.18 5.50
CA PRO A 58 -5.06 -0.74 5.39
C PRO A 58 -3.76 0.04 5.24
N GLU A 59 -3.69 0.93 4.25
CA GLU A 59 -2.47 1.64 3.88
C GLU A 59 -2.72 3.10 3.53
N LEU A 60 -1.68 3.92 3.58
CA LEU A 60 -1.67 5.21 2.90
C LEU A 60 -1.33 5.03 1.42
N THR A 61 -2.02 5.80 0.57
CA THR A 61 -1.65 5.96 -0.84
C THR A 61 -0.99 7.32 -1.03
N VAL A 62 0.20 7.33 -1.62
CA VAL A 62 0.87 8.54 -2.10
C VAL A 62 0.58 8.69 -3.59
N TYR A 63 0.09 9.85 -4.00
CA TYR A 63 -0.17 10.20 -5.41
C TYR A 63 0.93 11.12 -5.90
N LEU A 64 1.64 10.72 -6.97
CA LEU A 64 2.72 11.51 -7.55
C LEU A 64 2.17 12.54 -8.55
N GLY A 65 2.51 13.80 -8.35
CA GLY A 65 2.18 14.91 -9.27
C GLY A 65 3.33 15.31 -10.18
N LYS A 66 4.55 14.85 -9.88
CA LYS A 66 5.76 15.10 -10.67
C LYS A 66 6.62 13.85 -10.72
N ASP A 67 7.42 13.74 -11.77
CA ASP A 67 8.48 12.73 -11.85
C ASP A 67 9.48 12.94 -10.72
N LEU A 68 9.97 11.86 -10.15
CA LEU A 68 10.98 11.89 -9.10
C LEU A 68 12.21 11.11 -9.55
N THR A 69 13.33 11.82 -9.62
CA THR A 69 14.63 11.28 -10.02
C THR A 69 15.37 10.71 -8.79
N PRO A 70 16.33 9.81 -9.00
CA PRO A 70 17.16 9.29 -7.90
C PRO A 70 17.97 10.41 -7.24
N GLY A 71 18.25 10.25 -5.95
CA GLY A 71 19.00 11.23 -5.16
C GLY A 71 18.23 12.51 -4.85
N ALA A 72 16.92 12.52 -5.03
CA ALA A 72 16.08 13.66 -4.67
C ALA A 72 16.19 13.97 -3.17
N ASP A 73 16.34 15.24 -2.85
CA ASP A 73 16.32 15.70 -1.46
C ASP A 73 14.89 15.68 -0.88
N PRO A 74 14.71 15.79 0.44
CA PRO A 74 13.40 15.76 1.07
C PRO A 74 12.42 16.80 0.52
N LYS A 75 12.91 17.99 0.13
CA LYS A 75 12.06 19.03 -0.46
C LYS A 75 11.56 18.64 -1.84
N MET A 76 12.42 18.05 -2.66
CA MET A 76 12.03 17.55 -3.99
C MET A 76 11.01 16.42 -3.87
N ILE A 77 11.20 15.49 -2.92
CA ILE A 77 10.26 14.42 -2.64
C ILE A 77 8.90 14.99 -2.23
N MET A 78 8.86 15.88 -1.25
CA MET A 78 7.63 16.57 -0.86
C MET A 78 6.94 17.25 -2.04
N ASP A 79 7.69 18.01 -2.86
CA ASP A 79 7.15 18.76 -3.99
C ASP A 79 6.64 17.85 -5.12
N ALA A 80 7.02 16.57 -5.14
CA ALA A 80 6.50 15.57 -6.07
C ALA A 80 5.19 14.93 -5.60
N ILE A 81 4.86 14.97 -4.31
CA ILE A 81 3.62 14.40 -3.76
C ILE A 81 2.46 15.37 -4.00
N ALA A 82 1.51 14.97 -4.86
CA ALA A 82 0.30 15.73 -5.17
C ALA A 82 -0.76 15.63 -4.09
N GLY A 83 -0.79 14.53 -3.35
CA GLY A 83 -1.74 14.29 -2.27
C GLY A 83 -1.62 12.89 -1.70
N LEU A 84 -2.44 12.63 -0.68
CA LEU A 84 -2.55 11.31 -0.06
C LEU A 84 -3.98 10.79 -0.18
N GLY A 85 -4.15 9.49 0.03
CA GLY A 85 -5.42 8.82 0.09
C GLY A 85 -5.36 7.54 0.90
N ALA A 86 -6.51 6.87 1.02
CA ALA A 86 -6.61 5.57 1.66
C ALA A 86 -6.44 4.44 0.64
N ALA A 87 -5.85 3.32 1.06
CA ALA A 87 -5.89 2.08 0.32
C ALA A 87 -6.23 0.90 1.23
N ILE A 88 -6.82 -0.17 0.67
CA ILE A 88 -6.84 -1.48 1.27
C ILE A 88 -6.18 -2.43 0.27
N GLU A 89 -5.01 -2.94 0.61
CA GLU A 89 -4.41 -4.02 -0.16
C GLU A 89 -5.06 -5.35 0.23
N LEU A 90 -5.32 -6.20 -0.78
CA LEU A 90 -5.74 -7.59 -0.59
C LEU A 90 -4.58 -8.48 -1.02
N ALA A 91 -4.03 -9.21 -0.07
CA ALA A 91 -2.87 -10.06 -0.23
C ALA A 91 -3.23 -11.54 -0.03
N ASP A 92 -2.43 -12.43 -0.63
CA ASP A 92 -2.46 -13.87 -0.31
C ASP A 92 -1.09 -14.26 0.24
N VAL A 93 -0.97 -14.31 1.56
CA VAL A 93 0.28 -14.59 2.27
C VAL A 93 0.54 -16.11 2.30
N ASP A 94 0.63 -16.69 1.12
CA ASP A 94 0.73 -18.15 0.88
C ASP A 94 2.16 -18.70 1.00
N HIS A 95 3.13 -17.85 1.33
CA HIS A 95 4.54 -18.16 1.44
C HIS A 95 5.16 -17.49 2.68
N PRO A 96 6.17 -18.11 3.34
CA PRO A 96 6.86 -17.50 4.46
C PRO A 96 7.55 -16.18 4.09
N SER A 97 7.38 -15.14 4.91
CA SER A 97 7.93 -13.81 4.64
C SER A 97 9.43 -13.67 4.93
N ASP A 98 10.05 -14.65 5.59
CA ASP A 98 11.48 -14.72 5.84
C ASP A 98 12.28 -15.20 4.61
N ASP A 99 11.61 -15.82 3.63
CA ASP A 99 12.15 -15.98 2.27
C ASP A 99 11.90 -14.69 1.48
N VAL A 100 12.84 -13.74 1.61
CA VAL A 100 12.73 -12.40 0.98
C VAL A 100 12.67 -12.50 -0.54
N GLU A 101 13.49 -13.36 -1.14
CA GLU A 101 13.54 -13.54 -2.60
C GLU A 101 12.24 -14.15 -3.13
N GLY A 102 11.74 -15.19 -2.46
CA GLY A 102 10.45 -15.79 -2.79
C GLY A 102 9.28 -14.82 -2.60
N THR A 103 9.34 -13.95 -1.59
CA THR A 103 8.36 -12.88 -1.34
C THR A 103 8.37 -11.86 -2.48
N LEU A 104 9.54 -11.40 -2.92
CA LEU A 104 9.68 -10.48 -4.06
C LEU A 104 9.19 -11.12 -5.36
N ALA A 105 9.56 -12.38 -5.62
CA ALA A 105 9.13 -13.11 -6.81
C ALA A 105 7.59 -13.25 -6.91
N ARG A 106 6.89 -13.19 -5.78
CA ARG A 106 5.41 -13.20 -5.69
C ARG A 106 4.79 -11.81 -5.63
N ASN A 107 5.55 -10.77 -5.98
CA ASN A 107 5.12 -9.38 -5.89
C ASN A 107 4.58 -9.03 -4.49
N ILE A 108 5.26 -9.53 -3.46
CA ILE A 108 4.93 -9.29 -2.05
C ILE A 108 3.44 -9.58 -1.78
N TYR A 109 2.97 -10.76 -2.25
CA TYR A 109 1.63 -11.32 -2.03
C TYR A 109 0.45 -10.56 -2.66
N GLN A 110 0.67 -9.43 -3.35
CA GLN A 110 -0.36 -8.55 -3.88
C GLN A 110 -1.34 -9.29 -4.82
N ARG A 111 -2.65 -9.08 -4.62
CA ARG A 111 -3.71 -9.61 -5.48
C ARG A 111 -4.63 -8.53 -6.00
N ARG A 112 -5.18 -7.68 -5.13
CA ARG A 112 -6.06 -6.56 -5.48
C ARG A 112 -5.77 -5.38 -4.58
N VAL A 113 -6.27 -4.22 -4.99
CA VAL A 113 -6.22 -3.00 -4.17
C VAL A 113 -7.50 -2.20 -4.33
N ILE A 114 -8.04 -1.71 -3.22
CA ILE A 114 -9.11 -0.72 -3.18
C ILE A 114 -8.44 0.62 -2.91
N LEU A 115 -8.73 1.63 -3.73
CA LEU A 115 -8.15 2.96 -3.58
C LEU A 115 -9.23 3.98 -3.23
N GLY A 116 -8.94 4.83 -2.27
CA GLY A 116 -9.64 6.09 -2.03
C GLY A 116 -9.17 7.17 -3.01
N GLY A 117 -9.87 8.31 -3.03
CA GLY A 117 -9.47 9.45 -3.84
C GLY A 117 -8.20 10.14 -3.31
N CYS A 118 -7.51 10.84 -4.19
CA CYS A 118 -6.41 11.73 -3.83
C CYS A 118 -6.97 13.01 -3.16
N ASP A 119 -6.57 13.29 -1.93
CA ASP A 119 -6.81 14.60 -1.32
C ASP A 119 -5.56 15.49 -1.47
N THR A 120 -5.69 16.52 -2.30
CA THR A 120 -4.60 17.47 -2.55
C THR A 120 -4.32 18.42 -1.39
N LYS A 121 -5.20 18.48 -0.38
CA LYS A 121 -4.91 19.20 0.88
C LYS A 121 -3.82 18.50 1.69
N LEU A 122 -3.60 17.22 1.42
CA LEU A 122 -2.54 16.39 1.99
C LEU A 122 -1.31 16.32 1.07
N ALA A 123 -1.18 17.26 0.12
CA ALA A 123 0.02 17.38 -0.70
C ALA A 123 1.27 17.49 0.17
N ARG A 124 2.42 17.16 -0.42
CA ARG A 124 3.72 17.17 0.24
C ARG A 124 3.88 16.11 1.34
N GLY A 125 2.98 15.10 1.38
CA GLY A 125 3.04 14.03 2.39
C GLY A 125 2.67 14.50 3.80
N ASN A 126 1.80 15.51 3.90
CA ASN A 126 1.37 16.03 5.19
C ASN A 126 0.46 15.05 5.92
N LEU A 127 0.96 14.42 6.97
CA LEU A 127 0.23 13.49 7.83
C LEU A 127 -0.52 14.17 9.00
N SER A 128 -0.33 15.48 9.17
CA SER A 128 -0.90 16.23 10.30
C SER A 128 -2.42 16.22 10.27
N GLY A 129 -3.03 15.87 11.38
CA GLY A 129 -4.49 15.82 11.53
C GLY A 129 -5.16 14.61 10.89
N LEU A 130 -4.41 13.68 10.31
CA LEU A 130 -4.95 12.40 9.88
C LEU A 130 -5.16 11.46 11.08
N ASN A 131 -6.23 10.68 11.01
CA ASN A 131 -6.49 9.57 11.91
C ASN A 131 -7.03 8.37 11.13
N ALA A 132 -6.48 7.21 11.39
CA ALA A 132 -6.85 5.96 10.74
C ALA A 132 -7.69 5.09 11.68
N ARG A 133 -8.88 4.70 11.23
CA ARG A 133 -9.75 3.77 11.95
C ARG A 133 -10.14 2.62 11.04
N VAL A 134 -10.02 1.42 11.54
CA VAL A 134 -10.32 0.19 10.79
C VAL A 134 -11.45 -0.56 11.48
N PHE A 135 -12.45 -0.94 10.71
CA PHE A 135 -13.61 -1.65 11.22
C PHE A 135 -13.78 -3.00 10.52
N ARG A 136 -14.10 -4.03 11.31
CA ARG A 136 -14.52 -5.35 10.82
C ARG A 136 -15.95 -5.60 11.25
N ASN A 137 -16.85 -5.81 10.30
CA ASN A 137 -18.28 -6.01 10.57
C ASN A 137 -18.86 -4.91 11.47
N GLY A 138 -18.44 -3.65 11.28
CA GLY A 138 -18.86 -2.51 12.09
C GLY A 138 -18.16 -2.37 13.44
N THR A 139 -17.34 -3.32 13.87
CA THR A 139 -16.56 -3.25 15.10
C THR A 139 -15.19 -2.65 14.82
N GLU A 140 -14.78 -1.63 15.59
CA GLU A 140 -13.47 -1.01 15.47
C GLU A 140 -12.37 -1.97 15.91
N MET A 141 -11.41 -2.23 15.03
CA MET A 141 -10.27 -3.14 15.23
C MET A 141 -8.97 -2.41 15.49
N ALA A 142 -8.83 -1.19 14.95
CA ALA A 142 -7.64 -0.37 15.10
C ALA A 142 -7.99 1.11 15.00
N ASN A 143 -7.22 1.93 15.73
CA ASN A 143 -7.29 3.38 15.70
C ASN A 143 -5.87 3.93 15.93
N THR A 144 -5.32 4.68 14.97
CA THR A 144 -3.98 5.23 15.07
C THR A 144 -3.82 6.53 14.30
N SER A 145 -3.01 7.43 14.82
CA SER A 145 -2.49 8.60 14.11
C SER A 145 -0.99 8.45 13.79
N ASP A 146 -0.38 7.35 14.20
CA ASP A 146 1.01 7.03 13.86
C ASP A 146 1.05 6.12 12.63
N PHE A 147 1.24 6.72 11.47
CA PHE A 147 1.25 6.03 10.18
C PHE A 147 2.61 5.41 9.86
N GLU A 148 3.66 5.81 10.57
CA GLU A 148 5.04 5.46 10.25
C GLU A 148 5.61 4.36 11.16
N ALA A 149 4.94 4.04 12.27
CA ALA A 149 5.41 3.03 13.23
C ALA A 149 5.69 1.65 12.61
N LEU A 150 4.84 1.21 11.69
CA LEU A 150 4.96 -0.09 11.03
C LEU A 150 5.50 -0.02 9.60
N THR A 151 5.54 1.18 9.00
CA THR A 151 5.88 1.37 7.59
C THR A 151 7.24 2.02 7.39
N GLY A 152 7.78 2.71 8.41
CA GLY A 152 8.91 3.62 8.29
C GLY A 152 8.48 4.99 7.75
N GLU A 153 9.42 5.93 7.72
CA GLU A 153 9.17 7.33 7.35
C GLU A 153 8.71 7.47 5.89
N LEU A 154 7.57 8.15 5.69
CA LEU A 154 6.90 8.24 4.39
C LEU A 154 7.79 8.83 3.29
N LEU A 155 8.47 9.95 3.56
CA LEU A 155 9.31 10.61 2.56
C LEU A 155 10.54 9.77 2.20
N THR A 156 11.17 9.16 3.20
CA THR A 156 12.28 8.21 3.00
C THR A 156 11.84 7.04 2.12
N ASN A 157 10.65 6.50 2.35
CA ASN A 157 10.10 5.41 1.57
C ASN A 157 9.81 5.80 0.11
N VAL A 158 9.27 7.00 -0.14
CA VAL A 158 9.05 7.51 -1.51
C VAL A 158 10.39 7.70 -2.23
N GLY A 159 11.38 8.27 -1.55
CA GLY A 159 12.74 8.43 -2.07
C GLY A 159 13.41 7.07 -2.36
N HIS A 160 13.19 6.07 -1.50
CA HIS A 160 13.68 4.72 -1.72
C HIS A 160 13.13 4.10 -3.01
N VAL A 161 11.81 4.23 -3.29
CA VAL A 161 11.22 3.75 -4.54
C VAL A 161 11.90 4.41 -5.75
N ALA A 162 12.06 5.74 -5.75
CA ALA A 162 12.71 6.45 -6.85
C ALA A 162 14.17 5.98 -7.06
N ASN A 163 14.92 5.80 -5.98
CA ASN A 163 16.30 5.33 -6.04
C ASN A 163 16.39 3.89 -6.55
N LEU A 164 15.49 3.01 -6.10
CA LEU A 164 15.47 1.61 -6.53
C LEU A 164 15.14 1.50 -8.02
N LEU A 165 14.14 2.24 -8.49
CA LEU A 165 13.74 2.24 -9.90
C LEU A 165 14.88 2.63 -10.84
N ALA A 166 15.70 3.59 -10.42
CA ALA A 166 16.84 4.04 -11.21
C ALA A 166 17.88 2.94 -11.44
N HIS A 167 18.04 1.98 -10.52
CA HIS A 167 18.92 0.82 -10.71
C HIS A 167 18.45 -0.08 -11.88
N PHE A 168 17.18 0.00 -12.23
CA PHE A 168 16.58 -0.72 -13.36
C PHE A 168 16.38 0.15 -14.60
N GLY A 169 16.89 1.39 -14.59
CA GLY A 169 16.73 2.34 -15.69
C GLY A 169 15.33 2.95 -15.79
N GLU A 170 14.54 2.83 -14.71
CA GLU A 170 13.18 3.36 -14.62
C GLU A 170 13.14 4.65 -13.80
N THR A 171 12.04 5.38 -13.89
CA THR A 171 11.81 6.62 -13.14
C THR A 171 10.44 6.55 -12.47
N LEU A 172 10.32 7.01 -11.25
CA LEU A 172 9.03 7.17 -10.58
C LEU A 172 8.30 8.36 -11.21
N ARG A 173 7.18 8.08 -11.89
CA ARG A 173 6.52 9.04 -12.79
C ARG A 173 5.37 9.79 -12.13
N ALA A 174 5.13 11.00 -12.60
CA ALA A 174 3.88 11.72 -12.35
C ALA A 174 2.67 10.86 -12.77
N GLY A 175 1.64 10.82 -11.93
CA GLY A 175 0.45 9.99 -12.13
C GLY A 175 0.56 8.56 -11.60
N GLU A 176 1.76 8.09 -11.24
CA GLU A 176 1.89 6.84 -10.49
C GLU A 176 1.51 7.02 -9.03
N ILE A 177 1.20 5.91 -8.37
CA ILE A 177 0.91 5.87 -6.94
C ILE A 177 1.90 4.98 -6.21
N ILE A 178 2.01 5.19 -4.89
CA ILE A 178 2.69 4.26 -3.99
C ILE A 178 1.72 3.94 -2.85
N ILE A 179 1.39 2.67 -2.62
CA ILE A 179 0.83 2.25 -1.34
C ILE A 179 2.00 1.95 -0.38
N ALA A 180 1.96 2.58 0.81
CA ALA A 180 3.16 2.82 1.60
C ALA A 180 3.44 1.74 2.67
N GLY A 181 2.70 0.64 2.64
CA GLY A 181 2.75 -0.44 3.62
C GLY A 181 1.64 -0.37 4.66
N SER A 182 1.34 -1.51 5.27
CA SER A 182 0.22 -1.62 6.20
C SER A 182 0.47 -0.84 7.48
N ILE A 183 -0.49 0.02 7.85
CA ILE A 183 -0.50 0.79 9.11
C ILE A 183 -0.99 0.00 10.32
N THR A 184 -1.43 -1.24 10.09
CA THR A 184 -1.82 -2.21 11.12
C THR A 184 -1.10 -3.54 10.86
N PRO A 185 -1.01 -4.47 11.82
CA PRO A 185 -0.73 -5.86 11.49
C PRO A 185 -1.72 -6.38 10.44
N PRO A 186 -1.32 -7.33 9.57
CA PRO A 186 -2.21 -7.89 8.54
C PRO A 186 -3.50 -8.43 9.16
N LEU A 187 -4.64 -8.04 8.60
CA LEU A 187 -5.96 -8.49 9.04
C LEU A 187 -6.34 -9.75 8.26
N TRP A 188 -6.22 -10.90 8.91
CA TRP A 188 -6.67 -12.18 8.34
C TRP A 188 -8.19 -12.14 8.19
N VAL A 189 -8.66 -12.28 6.95
CA VAL A 189 -10.08 -12.12 6.61
C VAL A 189 -10.78 -13.47 6.44
N GLN A 190 -12.08 -13.49 6.71
CA GLN A 190 -12.94 -14.68 6.63
C GLN A 190 -14.10 -14.43 5.65
N PRO A 191 -14.69 -15.51 5.06
CA PRO A 191 -15.88 -15.39 4.25
C PRO A 191 -17.03 -14.70 4.99
N GLY A 192 -17.74 -13.81 4.31
CA GLY A 192 -18.88 -13.07 4.84
C GLY A 192 -18.52 -11.84 5.67
N GLU A 193 -17.24 -11.56 5.89
CA GLU A 193 -16.79 -10.34 6.59
C GLU A 193 -16.86 -9.10 5.68
N THR A 194 -16.97 -7.95 6.32
CA THR A 194 -16.78 -6.63 5.71
C THR A 194 -15.67 -5.91 6.44
N LEU A 195 -14.73 -5.34 5.69
CA LEU A 195 -13.70 -4.46 6.21
C LEU A 195 -13.97 -3.05 5.70
N SER A 196 -13.91 -2.04 6.58
CA SER A 196 -13.87 -0.63 6.18
C SER A 196 -12.69 0.09 6.81
N PHE A 197 -12.10 0.96 6.02
CA PHE A 197 -10.98 1.80 6.41
C PHE A 197 -11.37 3.28 6.29
N HIS A 198 -11.29 3.98 7.41
CA HIS A 198 -11.59 5.40 7.55
C HIS A 198 -10.27 6.13 7.79
N LEU A 199 -9.78 6.81 6.78
CA LEU A 199 -8.66 7.74 6.89
C LEU A 199 -9.22 9.15 7.04
N GLU A 200 -9.55 9.55 8.26
CA GLU A 200 -10.17 10.85 8.53
C GLU A 200 -9.19 12.00 8.23
N PRO A 201 -9.66 13.08 7.56
CA PRO A 201 -11.05 13.42 7.23
C PRO A 201 -11.55 12.94 5.84
N LEU A 202 -10.89 11.98 5.21
CA LEU A 202 -11.26 11.49 3.87
C LEU A 202 -12.51 10.59 3.91
N ASN A 203 -13.11 10.38 2.73
CA ASN A 203 -14.19 9.41 2.62
C ASN A 203 -13.68 7.98 2.89
N PRO A 204 -14.45 7.16 3.63
CA PRO A 204 -14.06 5.79 3.91
C PRO A 204 -14.09 4.92 2.66
N ILE A 205 -13.27 3.88 2.66
CA ILE A 205 -13.29 2.82 1.66
C ILE A 205 -13.59 1.48 2.33
N SER A 206 -14.13 0.52 1.57
CA SER A 206 -14.50 -0.77 2.12
C SER A 206 -14.40 -1.90 1.11
N VAL A 207 -14.41 -3.12 1.61
CA VAL A 207 -14.49 -4.36 0.83
C VAL A 207 -15.34 -5.37 1.59
N ASN A 208 -16.18 -6.10 0.85
CA ASN A 208 -16.91 -7.26 1.35
C ASN A 208 -16.22 -8.52 0.89
N PHE A 209 -16.16 -9.52 1.75
CA PHE A 209 -15.62 -10.84 1.40
C PHE A 209 -16.78 -11.81 1.14
N ALA A 210 -16.76 -12.45 -0.03
CA ALA A 210 -17.83 -13.38 -0.39
C ALA A 210 -18.01 -14.45 0.67
N SER A 211 -19.25 -14.81 0.97
CA SER A 211 -19.55 -15.96 1.82
C SER A 211 -18.97 -17.24 1.19
N ALA A 212 -18.63 -18.22 2.03
CA ALA A 212 -18.31 -19.54 1.52
C ALA A 212 -19.52 -20.09 0.73
N PRO A 213 -19.29 -20.80 -0.39
CA PRO A 213 -20.36 -21.42 -1.16
C PRO A 213 -21.12 -22.48 -0.35
#